data_958957bcf237d086e6ea71bd79552cad
#
_entry.id   958957bcf237d086e6ea71bd79552cad
#
_cell.length_a   1.000
_cell.length_b   1.000
_cell.length_c   1.000
_cell.angle_alpha   90.00
_cell.angle_beta   90.00
_cell.angle_gamma   90.00
#
_symmetry.space_group_name_H-M   'P 1'
#
loop_
_entity.id
_entity.type
_entity.pdbx_description
1 polymer ?
#
loop_
_entity_poly.entity_id
_entity_poly.type
_entity_poly.pdbx_seq_one_letter_code
_entity_poly.pdbx_strand_id
1 'polypeptide(L)'
;AHCGSSGDGTINEVVNGIAPAKKRPKMAIIPAGTTNDYARALRISRDDPVEAARVILKGQTLAMDIGQANHHYFMNIAAGGLLSELTYSVPSEVKSIFGYFAYVIKGAEMLPAVRTMPMKLEYDGGVYDGPASMFFLGLTNSVGGFEQIVPDAELGDGKFSLIIVKTANMANLLKLMALVFNGGRHVDDPNIVYTKTKKLKVKTSGQDTLKINLDGEYGGDAPMTFVNLKQHIAMYANVDEIPTKNLGTDAQKQRDYMAEVESISHRDIDGDGQIGAQDEKDD
;
A
#
# COMPACT_ATOMS: atom_id res chain seq x y z
N ALA A 1 -21.83 7.82 5.43
CA ALA A 1 -20.42 8.07 5.13
C ALA A 1 -19.70 8.48 6.40
N HIS A 2 -18.50 8.00 6.61
CA HIS A 2 -17.61 8.45 7.68
C HIS A 2 -16.52 9.30 7.04
N CYS A 3 -16.35 10.54 7.49
CA CYS A 3 -15.33 11.47 6.99
C CYS A 3 -14.30 11.71 8.10
N GLY A 4 -13.04 11.42 7.81
CA GLY A 4 -11.91 11.70 8.70
C GLY A 4 -10.96 12.71 8.06
N SER A 5 -10.68 13.80 8.77
CA SER A 5 -9.60 14.74 8.41
C SER A 5 -8.35 14.35 9.16
N SER A 6 -7.40 13.64 8.50
CA SER A 6 -6.19 13.18 9.20
C SER A 6 -5.16 12.52 8.28
N GLY A 7 -4.01 12.14 8.86
CA GLY A 7 -3.00 11.33 8.21
C GLY A 7 -3.31 9.82 8.23
N ASP A 8 -2.43 9.04 7.62
CA ASP A 8 -2.61 7.59 7.40
C ASP A 8 -2.85 6.79 8.70
N GLY A 9 -2.24 7.20 9.83
CA GLY A 9 -2.45 6.54 11.13
C GLY A 9 -3.90 6.59 11.62
N THR A 10 -4.56 7.77 11.57
CA THR A 10 -5.96 7.87 11.98
C THR A 10 -6.90 7.12 11.03
N ILE A 11 -6.58 7.09 9.72
CA ILE A 11 -7.34 6.30 8.76
C ILE A 11 -7.25 4.82 9.13
N ASN A 12 -6.06 4.34 9.51
CA ASN A 12 -5.85 2.96 9.97
C ASN A 12 -6.67 2.65 11.22
N GLU A 13 -6.73 3.55 12.22
CA GLU A 13 -7.56 3.36 13.42
C GLU A 13 -9.05 3.24 13.07
N VAL A 14 -9.56 4.11 12.17
CA VAL A 14 -10.95 4.05 11.72
C VAL A 14 -11.23 2.74 11.00
N VAL A 15 -10.32 2.29 10.13
CA VAL A 15 -10.47 1.01 9.42
C VAL A 15 -10.49 -0.16 10.40
N ASN A 16 -9.62 -0.18 11.40
CA ASN A 16 -9.62 -1.22 12.44
C ASN A 16 -10.94 -1.24 13.23
N GLY A 17 -11.59 -0.08 13.41
CA GLY A 17 -12.89 0.02 14.05
C GLY A 17 -14.05 -0.51 13.20
N ILE A 18 -14.02 -0.28 11.88
CA ILE A 18 -15.15 -0.63 11.00
C ILE A 18 -14.97 -1.97 10.25
N ALA A 19 -13.75 -2.44 10.03
CA ALA A 19 -13.49 -3.65 9.27
C ALA A 19 -14.20 -4.90 9.80
N PRO A 20 -14.33 -5.13 11.14
CA PRO A 20 -15.05 -6.28 11.67
C PRO A 20 -16.57 -6.21 11.48
N ALA A 21 -17.13 -5.05 11.16
CA ALA A 21 -18.58 -4.87 11.11
C ALA A 21 -19.20 -5.58 9.89
N LYS A 22 -20.41 -6.14 10.08
CA LYS A 22 -21.16 -6.77 8.97
C LYS A 22 -21.61 -5.75 7.91
N LYS A 23 -21.97 -4.53 8.36
CA LYS A 23 -22.29 -3.40 7.46
C LYS A 23 -21.25 -2.31 7.68
N ARG A 24 -20.44 -2.07 6.67
CA ARG A 24 -19.40 -1.05 6.70
C ARG A 24 -19.87 0.21 5.99
N PRO A 25 -19.71 1.39 6.60
CA PRO A 25 -20.03 2.66 5.92
C PRO A 25 -19.03 2.90 4.79
N LYS A 26 -19.43 3.66 3.78
CA LYS A 26 -18.49 4.27 2.84
C LYS A 26 -17.60 5.25 3.58
N MET A 27 -16.32 5.25 3.28
CA MET A 27 -15.34 6.16 3.88
C MET A 27 -14.93 7.25 2.89
N ALA A 28 -14.68 8.43 3.42
CA ALA A 28 -14.05 9.54 2.72
C ALA A 28 -12.83 10.02 3.48
N ILE A 29 -11.83 10.50 2.77
CA ILE A 29 -10.60 11.04 3.33
C ILE A 29 -10.45 12.49 2.94
N ILE A 30 -10.21 13.36 3.93
CA ILE A 30 -9.68 14.72 3.72
C ILE A 30 -8.25 14.70 4.27
N PRO A 31 -7.23 14.68 3.41
CA PRO A 31 -5.85 14.50 3.83
C PRO A 31 -5.37 15.69 4.68
N ALA A 32 -4.73 15.40 5.82
CA ALA A 32 -4.12 16.40 6.68
C ALA A 32 -2.81 15.90 7.33
N GLY A 33 -2.28 14.78 6.86
CA GLY A 33 -1.01 14.20 7.29
C GLY A 33 0.16 14.63 6.40
N THR A 34 1.34 14.08 6.67
CA THR A 34 2.57 14.41 5.92
C THR A 34 2.67 13.62 4.61
N THR A 35 2.45 12.31 4.62
CA THR A 35 2.59 11.45 3.44
C THR A 35 1.29 11.24 2.70
N ASN A 36 0.21 10.97 3.43
CA ASN A 36 -1.13 10.74 2.89
C ASN A 36 -1.12 9.74 1.72
N ASP A 37 -0.44 8.61 1.92
CA ASP A 37 -0.23 7.59 0.89
C ASP A 37 -1.54 7.04 0.33
N TYR A 38 -2.51 6.82 1.20
CA TYR A 38 -3.79 6.27 0.81
C TYR A 38 -4.61 7.26 -0.02
N ALA A 39 -4.59 8.55 0.33
CA ALA A 39 -5.23 9.61 -0.47
C ALA A 39 -4.57 9.74 -1.84
N ARG A 40 -3.24 9.57 -1.92
CA ARG A 40 -2.49 9.55 -3.18
C ARG A 40 -2.96 8.39 -4.09
N ALA A 41 -3.09 7.18 -3.54
CA ALA A 41 -3.55 6.02 -4.30
C ALA A 41 -4.98 6.22 -4.85
N LEU A 42 -5.85 6.92 -4.11
CA LEU A 42 -7.22 7.26 -4.49
C LEU A 42 -7.36 8.54 -5.33
N ARG A 43 -6.24 9.16 -5.71
CA ARG A 43 -6.19 10.44 -6.46
C ARG A 43 -6.97 11.58 -5.79
N ILE A 44 -6.93 11.63 -4.44
CA ILE A 44 -7.53 12.69 -3.64
C ILE A 44 -6.49 13.81 -3.45
N SER A 45 -6.89 15.07 -3.67
CA SER A 45 -6.01 16.23 -3.46
C SER A 45 -5.48 16.26 -2.02
N ARG A 46 -4.16 16.42 -1.87
CA ARG A 46 -3.49 16.48 -0.57
C ARG A 46 -3.22 17.89 -0.08
N ASP A 47 -3.23 18.84 -1.00
CA ASP A 47 -2.86 20.23 -0.76
C ASP A 47 -4.08 21.15 -0.68
N ASP A 48 -5.24 20.70 -1.21
CA ASP A 48 -6.50 21.43 -1.17
C ASP A 48 -7.61 20.58 -0.53
N PRO A 49 -8.01 20.91 0.71
CA PRO A 49 -9.06 20.18 1.42
C PRO A 49 -10.46 20.39 0.80
N VAL A 50 -10.67 21.47 0.05
CA VAL A 50 -11.95 21.71 -0.63
C VAL A 50 -12.06 20.79 -1.83
N GLU A 51 -11.02 20.65 -2.62
CA GLU A 51 -10.97 19.67 -3.71
C GLU A 51 -11.10 18.23 -3.18
N ALA A 52 -10.44 17.90 -2.06
CA ALA A 52 -10.61 16.60 -1.41
C ALA A 52 -12.08 16.36 -1.01
N ALA A 53 -12.76 17.37 -0.47
CA ALA A 53 -14.18 17.26 -0.11
C ALA A 53 -15.09 17.13 -1.34
N ARG A 54 -14.74 17.71 -2.48
CA ARG A 54 -15.51 17.59 -3.74
C ARG A 54 -15.59 16.15 -4.26
N VAL A 55 -14.59 15.32 -3.97
CA VAL A 55 -14.60 13.89 -4.32
C VAL A 55 -15.82 13.19 -3.71
N ILE A 56 -16.25 13.60 -2.51
CA ILE A 56 -17.44 13.05 -1.86
C ILE A 56 -18.71 13.44 -2.63
N LEU A 57 -18.75 14.68 -3.16
CA LEU A 57 -19.88 15.20 -3.92
C LEU A 57 -20.01 14.54 -5.29
N LYS A 58 -18.91 14.16 -5.93
CA LYS A 58 -18.91 13.34 -7.16
C LYS A 58 -19.55 11.98 -6.94
N GLY A 59 -19.49 11.43 -5.74
CA GLY A 59 -20.19 10.21 -5.37
C GLY A 59 -19.51 8.92 -5.83
N GLN A 60 -18.43 8.99 -6.62
CA GLN A 60 -17.67 7.83 -7.08
C GLN A 60 -17.02 7.11 -5.90
N THR A 61 -17.08 5.79 -5.89
CA THR A 61 -16.46 4.97 -4.86
C THR A 61 -15.73 3.79 -5.46
N LEU A 62 -14.58 3.46 -4.87
CA LEU A 62 -13.80 2.28 -5.17
C LEU A 62 -13.85 1.30 -4.00
N ALA A 63 -14.13 0.03 -4.27
CA ALA A 63 -14.07 -1.03 -3.28
C ALA A 63 -12.60 -1.45 -3.09
N MET A 64 -12.04 -1.10 -1.93
CA MET A 64 -10.63 -1.30 -1.61
C MET A 64 -10.41 -2.58 -0.84
N ASP A 65 -9.32 -3.26 -1.19
CA ASP A 65 -8.80 -4.36 -0.38
C ASP A 65 -8.20 -3.83 0.91
N ILE A 66 -8.25 -4.64 1.96
CA ILE A 66 -7.47 -4.43 3.18
C ILE A 66 -6.75 -5.72 3.56
N GLY A 67 -5.66 -5.60 4.28
CA GLY A 67 -4.98 -6.73 4.86
C GLY A 67 -5.46 -7.01 6.28
N GLN A 68 -5.62 -8.29 6.61
CA GLN A 68 -5.78 -8.74 7.99
C GLN A 68 -4.52 -9.46 8.43
N ALA A 69 -3.92 -9.02 9.52
CA ALA A 69 -2.75 -9.60 10.18
C ALA A 69 -3.18 -10.13 11.55
N ASN A 70 -3.45 -11.43 11.66
CA ASN A 70 -4.10 -12.05 12.83
C ASN A 70 -5.40 -11.31 13.20
N HIS A 71 -5.37 -10.42 14.19
CA HIS A 71 -6.53 -9.67 14.69
C HIS A 71 -6.53 -8.18 14.31
N HIS A 72 -5.45 -7.69 13.66
CA HIS A 72 -5.29 -6.31 13.22
C HIS A 72 -5.55 -6.17 11.73
N TYR A 73 -5.95 -4.98 11.31
CA TYR A 73 -6.12 -4.65 9.89
C TYR A 73 -5.13 -3.58 9.47
N PHE A 74 -4.73 -3.64 8.20
CA PHE A 74 -3.88 -2.62 7.59
C PHE A 74 -4.37 -2.34 6.16
N MET A 75 -4.09 -1.13 5.67
CA MET A 75 -4.66 -0.65 4.42
C MET A 75 -3.65 -0.48 3.31
N ASN A 76 -2.39 -0.22 3.68
CA ASN A 76 -1.37 0.16 2.71
C ASN A 76 -0.23 -0.85 2.67
N ILE A 77 0.44 -1.07 3.80
CA ILE A 77 1.63 -1.91 3.85
C ILE A 77 1.75 -2.70 5.15
N ALA A 78 2.20 -3.95 5.05
CA ALA A 78 2.79 -4.68 6.17
C ALA A 78 4.24 -4.98 5.87
N ALA A 79 5.12 -4.90 6.86
CA ALA A 79 6.54 -5.18 6.72
C ALA A 79 7.09 -5.92 7.93
N GLY A 80 8.12 -6.74 7.72
CA GLY A 80 8.86 -7.39 8.79
C GLY A 80 10.36 -7.41 8.52
N GLY A 81 11.16 -7.42 9.57
CA GLY A 81 12.62 -7.39 9.51
C GLY A 81 13.20 -5.99 9.72
N LEU A 82 14.23 -5.63 8.98
CA LEU A 82 15.00 -4.39 9.15
C LEU A 82 14.14 -3.13 9.37
N LEU A 83 13.07 -2.97 8.60
CA LEU A 83 12.21 -1.76 8.72
C LEU A 83 11.48 -1.68 10.05
N SER A 84 11.10 -2.82 10.63
CA SER A 84 10.41 -2.84 11.92
C SER A 84 11.35 -2.39 13.05
N GLU A 85 12.62 -2.77 12.98
CA GLU A 85 13.62 -2.35 13.99
C GLU A 85 13.93 -0.85 13.88
N LEU A 86 13.93 -0.31 12.67
CA LEU A 86 14.26 1.08 12.39
C LEU A 86 13.15 2.04 12.80
N THR A 87 11.88 1.67 12.64
CA THR A 87 10.72 2.48 13.03
C THR A 87 10.75 2.83 14.53
N TYR A 88 11.40 2.01 15.35
CA TYR A 88 11.51 2.21 16.80
C TYR A 88 12.79 2.94 17.24
N SER A 89 13.81 3.00 16.38
CA SER A 89 15.14 3.54 16.72
C SER A 89 15.38 4.95 16.20
N VAL A 90 14.51 5.49 15.35
CA VAL A 90 14.73 6.73 14.60
C VAL A 90 13.77 7.84 15.06
N PRO A 91 14.24 9.11 15.16
CA PRO A 91 13.38 10.24 15.51
C PRO A 91 12.16 10.37 14.60
N SER A 92 11.04 10.89 15.15
CA SER A 92 9.74 11.00 14.49
C SER A 92 9.76 11.74 13.13
N GLU A 93 10.76 12.59 12.92
CA GLU A 93 10.96 13.35 11.67
C GLU A 93 11.49 12.50 10.51
N VAL A 94 11.99 11.29 10.80
CA VAL A 94 12.57 10.35 9.83
C VAL A 94 11.71 9.07 9.69
N LYS A 95 10.50 9.08 10.24
CA LYS A 95 9.61 7.91 10.32
C LYS A 95 9.10 7.39 8.97
N SER A 96 9.31 8.09 7.85
CA SER A 96 9.06 7.51 6.55
C SER A 96 10.20 6.56 6.17
N ILE A 97 9.89 5.47 5.50
CA ILE A 97 10.88 4.53 4.92
C ILE A 97 11.98 5.31 4.18
N PHE A 98 11.65 6.40 3.54
CA PHE A 98 12.56 7.24 2.75
C PHE A 98 13.29 8.31 3.55
N GLY A 99 12.70 8.85 4.61
CA GLY A 99 13.45 9.67 5.55
C GLY A 99 14.64 8.90 6.10
N TYR A 100 14.41 7.61 6.39
CA TYR A 100 15.49 6.71 6.79
C TYR A 100 16.50 6.49 5.67
N PHE A 101 16.09 6.25 4.45
CA PHE A 101 17.01 6.08 3.33
C PHE A 101 17.74 7.35 2.94
N ALA A 102 17.12 8.52 3.02
CA ALA A 102 17.81 9.79 2.87
C ALA A 102 18.87 10.01 3.99
N TYR A 103 18.56 9.52 5.19
CA TYR A 103 19.48 9.52 6.33
C TYR A 103 20.66 8.54 6.13
N VAL A 104 20.37 7.35 5.55
CA VAL A 104 21.38 6.37 5.11
C VAL A 104 22.35 6.95 4.11
N ILE A 105 21.84 7.67 3.12
CA ILE A 105 22.67 8.31 2.07
C ILE A 105 23.55 9.41 2.68
N LYS A 106 23.08 10.12 3.72
CA LYS A 106 23.81 11.19 4.39
C LYS A 106 24.79 10.72 5.46
N GLY A 107 24.65 9.51 5.99
CA GLY A 107 25.45 9.04 7.12
C GLY A 107 25.59 7.53 7.18
N ALA A 108 26.13 6.91 6.12
CA ALA A 108 26.35 5.45 6.05
C ALA A 108 27.15 4.87 7.23
N GLU A 109 27.86 5.70 8.00
CA GLU A 109 28.64 5.31 9.17
C GLU A 109 27.80 5.13 10.45
N MET A 110 26.55 5.60 10.49
CA MET A 110 25.68 5.56 11.68
C MET A 110 24.58 4.50 11.62
N LEU A 111 24.58 3.65 10.59
CA LEU A 111 23.55 2.62 10.46
C LEU A 111 23.84 1.41 11.36
N PRO A 112 22.85 0.90 12.08
CA PRO A 112 22.95 -0.43 12.63
C PRO A 112 23.24 -1.42 11.50
N ALA A 113 24.15 -2.36 11.73
CA ALA A 113 24.53 -3.36 10.74
C ALA A 113 23.26 -4.09 10.28
N VAL A 114 22.90 -3.91 9.02
CA VAL A 114 21.78 -4.68 8.41
C VAL A 114 22.13 -6.15 8.49
N ARG A 115 21.23 -6.94 9.05
CA ARG A 115 21.39 -8.40 9.17
C ARG A 115 20.28 -9.09 8.41
N THR A 116 20.59 -10.23 7.84
CA THR A 116 19.56 -11.19 7.47
C THR A 116 19.19 -12.02 8.70
N MET A 117 17.92 -12.38 8.78
CA MET A 117 17.43 -13.38 9.74
C MET A 117 16.77 -14.54 8.98
N PRO A 118 16.79 -15.76 9.53
CA PRO A 118 16.12 -16.89 8.91
C PRO A 118 14.61 -16.66 8.94
N MET A 119 14.00 -16.55 7.75
CA MET A 119 12.56 -16.34 7.57
C MET A 119 11.98 -17.48 6.74
N LYS A 120 10.84 -17.99 7.18
CA LYS A 120 10.00 -18.88 6.38
C LYS A 120 8.70 -18.14 6.03
N LEU A 121 8.51 -17.91 4.74
CA LEU A 121 7.37 -17.22 4.17
C LEU A 121 6.61 -18.19 3.25
N GLU A 122 5.41 -18.60 3.67
CA GLU A 122 4.53 -19.49 2.90
C GLU A 122 3.44 -18.62 2.24
N TYR A 123 3.41 -18.59 0.91
CA TYR A 123 2.50 -17.76 0.10
C TYR A 123 1.86 -18.58 -1.02
N ASP A 124 0.86 -18.02 -1.70
CA ASP A 124 0.21 -18.73 -2.79
C ASP A 124 1.22 -19.06 -3.90
N GLY A 125 1.33 -20.32 -4.21
CA GLY A 125 2.24 -20.80 -5.25
C GLY A 125 3.68 -21.04 -4.83
N GLY A 126 4.05 -20.82 -3.54
CA GLY A 126 5.42 -21.08 -3.13
C GLY A 126 5.74 -20.93 -1.64
N VAL A 127 6.99 -21.24 -1.36
CA VAL A 127 7.59 -21.05 -0.03
C VAL A 127 8.98 -20.46 -0.22
N TYR A 128 9.26 -19.40 0.48
CA TYR A 128 10.62 -18.93 0.69
C TYR A 128 11.09 -19.42 2.06
N ASP A 129 12.20 -20.10 2.13
CA ASP A 129 12.82 -20.57 3.37
C ASP A 129 14.31 -20.26 3.32
N GLY A 130 14.75 -19.26 4.05
CA GLY A 130 16.14 -18.80 4.00
C GLY A 130 16.37 -17.45 4.66
N PRO A 131 17.60 -16.93 4.57
CA PRO A 131 17.95 -15.64 5.13
C PRO A 131 17.33 -14.48 4.32
N ALA A 132 16.63 -13.57 4.99
CA ALA A 132 16.13 -12.33 4.42
C ALA A 132 16.36 -11.17 5.38
N SER A 133 16.63 -9.97 4.86
CA SER A 133 16.75 -8.77 5.66
C SER A 133 15.38 -8.18 5.99
N MET A 134 14.42 -8.32 5.08
CA MET A 134 13.06 -7.81 5.25
C MET A 134 12.10 -8.42 4.25
N PHE A 135 10.80 -8.29 4.53
CA PHE A 135 9.74 -8.50 3.57
C PHE A 135 8.70 -7.38 3.63
N PHE A 136 7.96 -7.20 2.55
CA PHE A 136 6.84 -6.28 2.43
C PHE A 136 5.64 -6.96 1.81
N LEU A 137 4.44 -6.54 2.27
CA LEU A 137 3.17 -6.80 1.62
C LEU A 137 2.53 -5.46 1.29
N GLY A 138 2.45 -5.10 0.01
CA GLY A 138 1.81 -3.88 -0.45
C GLY A 138 0.39 -4.14 -0.96
N LEU A 139 -0.55 -3.24 -0.64
CA LEU A 139 -1.92 -3.19 -1.16
C LEU A 139 -2.11 -2.08 -2.17
N THR A 140 -1.28 -1.04 -2.09
CA THR A 140 -1.29 0.10 -3.00
C THR A 140 0.09 0.33 -3.59
N ASN A 141 0.17 1.13 -4.65
CA ASN A 141 1.45 1.52 -5.23
C ASN A 141 2.16 2.64 -4.46
N SER A 142 1.47 3.35 -3.56
CA SER A 142 2.03 4.46 -2.78
C SER A 142 2.44 4.02 -1.39
N VAL A 143 3.72 4.09 -1.09
CA VAL A 143 4.30 3.75 0.22
C VAL A 143 5.33 4.79 0.61
N GLY A 144 5.13 5.45 1.76
CA GLY A 144 6.05 6.47 2.27
C GLY A 144 6.22 7.68 1.35
N GLY A 145 5.21 8.00 0.53
CA GLY A 145 5.24 9.08 -0.45
C GLY A 145 5.77 8.69 -1.85
N PHE A 146 6.06 7.41 -2.10
CA PHE A 146 6.62 6.92 -3.36
C PHE A 146 5.71 5.92 -4.05
N GLU A 147 5.45 6.14 -5.34
CA GLU A 147 4.54 5.32 -6.17
C GLU A 147 5.23 4.14 -6.89
N GLN A 148 6.51 3.88 -6.60
CA GLN A 148 7.32 2.92 -7.37
C GLN A 148 7.80 1.70 -6.56
N ILE A 149 7.47 1.63 -5.27
CA ILE A 149 7.88 0.48 -4.44
C ILE A 149 7.12 -0.77 -4.87
N VAL A 150 5.85 -0.61 -5.21
CA VAL A 150 4.98 -1.68 -5.70
C VAL A 150 4.45 -1.26 -7.08
N PRO A 151 5.25 -1.42 -8.14
CA PRO A 151 4.97 -0.78 -9.43
C PRO A 151 3.71 -1.30 -10.13
N ASP A 152 3.28 -2.53 -9.83
CA ASP A 152 2.13 -3.20 -10.43
C ASP A 152 0.99 -3.45 -9.43
N ALA A 153 0.91 -2.68 -8.34
CA ALA A 153 -0.22 -2.78 -7.44
C ALA A 153 -1.52 -2.37 -8.15
N GLU A 154 -2.51 -3.24 -8.07
CA GLU A 154 -3.85 -3.04 -8.61
C GLU A 154 -4.84 -2.95 -7.46
N LEU A 155 -5.54 -1.82 -7.34
CA LEU A 155 -6.51 -1.58 -6.28
C LEU A 155 -7.73 -2.50 -6.45
N GLY A 156 -8.08 -3.25 -5.40
CA GLY A 156 -9.24 -4.13 -5.38
C GLY A 156 -9.11 -5.44 -6.16
N ASP A 157 -7.88 -5.90 -6.49
CA ASP A 157 -7.63 -7.16 -7.19
C ASP A 157 -7.71 -8.41 -6.27
N GLY A 158 -7.71 -8.21 -4.97
CA GLY A 158 -7.74 -9.27 -3.96
C GLY A 158 -6.37 -9.88 -3.67
N LYS A 159 -5.28 -9.19 -3.98
CA LYS A 159 -3.92 -9.69 -3.78
C LYS A 159 -3.03 -8.66 -3.11
N PHE A 160 -2.07 -9.15 -2.36
CA PHE A 160 -0.90 -8.40 -1.95
C PHE A 160 0.20 -8.52 -3.00
N SER A 161 1.00 -7.48 -3.17
CA SER A 161 2.33 -7.61 -3.77
C SER A 161 3.34 -7.93 -2.67
N LEU A 162 3.91 -9.13 -2.72
CA LEU A 162 4.93 -9.60 -1.78
C LEU A 162 6.32 -9.33 -2.34
N ILE A 163 7.14 -8.62 -1.57
CA ILE A 163 8.55 -8.36 -1.84
C ILE A 163 9.38 -8.96 -0.71
N ILE A 164 10.34 -9.83 -1.02
CA ILE A 164 11.29 -10.39 -0.05
C ILE A 164 12.68 -9.93 -0.45
N VAL A 165 13.41 -9.26 0.46
CA VAL A 165 14.79 -8.80 0.25
C VAL A 165 15.75 -9.79 0.87
N LYS A 166 16.49 -10.51 0.03
CA LYS A 166 17.37 -11.61 0.45
C LYS A 166 18.77 -11.16 0.91
N THR A 167 19.11 -9.89 0.72
CA THR A 167 20.46 -9.39 1.02
C THR A 167 20.49 -8.45 2.22
N ALA A 168 21.59 -8.47 2.95
CA ALA A 168 21.95 -7.46 3.94
C ALA A 168 23.18 -6.64 3.52
N ASN A 169 23.71 -6.86 2.32
CA ASN A 169 24.83 -6.09 1.80
C ASN A 169 24.39 -4.66 1.49
N MET A 170 25.01 -3.67 2.15
CA MET A 170 24.64 -2.26 2.04
C MET A 170 24.72 -1.75 0.60
N ALA A 171 25.74 -2.13 -0.16
CA ALA A 171 25.86 -1.73 -1.56
C ALA A 171 24.69 -2.26 -2.42
N ASN A 172 24.26 -3.50 -2.16
CA ASN A 172 23.08 -4.07 -2.83
C ASN A 172 21.79 -3.37 -2.40
N LEU A 173 21.63 -3.02 -1.13
CA LEU A 173 20.47 -2.27 -0.66
C LEU A 173 20.39 -0.88 -1.30
N LEU A 174 21.51 -0.15 -1.39
CA LEU A 174 21.58 1.14 -2.08
C LEU A 174 21.27 0.99 -3.59
N LYS A 175 21.78 -0.08 -4.23
CA LYS A 175 21.44 -0.41 -5.61
C LYS A 175 19.93 -0.64 -5.78
N LEU A 176 19.32 -1.46 -4.90
CA LEU A 176 17.89 -1.73 -4.94
C LEU A 176 17.08 -0.45 -4.81
N MET A 177 17.47 0.44 -3.92
CA MET A 177 16.84 1.75 -3.78
C MET A 177 16.95 2.58 -5.06
N ALA A 178 18.13 2.66 -5.66
CA ALA A 178 18.31 3.37 -6.93
C ALA A 178 17.41 2.79 -8.04
N LEU A 179 17.18 1.46 -8.05
CA LEU A 179 16.26 0.81 -8.96
C LEU A 179 14.80 1.11 -8.68
N VAL A 180 14.40 1.29 -7.39
CA VAL A 180 13.06 1.79 -7.03
C VAL A 180 12.82 3.16 -7.68
N PHE A 181 13.77 4.09 -7.54
CA PHE A 181 13.68 5.43 -8.14
C PHE A 181 13.75 5.42 -9.67
N ASN A 182 14.35 4.39 -10.26
CA ASN A 182 14.46 4.23 -11.71
C ASN A 182 13.35 3.31 -12.25
N GLY A 183 12.11 3.69 -12.02
CA GLY A 183 10.94 3.02 -12.60
C GLY A 183 10.56 1.68 -11.97
N GLY A 184 10.88 1.44 -10.69
CA GLY A 184 10.48 0.22 -9.98
C GLY A 184 11.19 -1.06 -10.42
N ARG A 185 12.33 -0.96 -11.11
CA ARG A 185 13.09 -2.09 -11.67
C ARG A 185 13.77 -2.97 -10.61
N HIS A 186 13.65 -2.65 -9.34
CA HIS A 186 14.16 -3.47 -8.24
C HIS A 186 13.50 -4.85 -8.17
N VAL A 187 12.27 -4.99 -8.68
CA VAL A 187 11.53 -6.25 -8.69
C VAL A 187 12.20 -7.34 -9.54
N ASP A 188 13.04 -6.95 -10.49
CA ASP A 188 13.79 -7.84 -11.39
C ASP A 188 15.18 -8.21 -10.83
N ASP A 189 15.59 -7.65 -9.67
CA ASP A 189 16.91 -7.92 -9.10
C ASP A 189 16.97 -9.33 -8.47
N PRO A 190 18.07 -10.09 -8.65
CA PRO A 190 18.22 -11.43 -8.11
C PRO A 190 18.17 -11.50 -6.57
N ASN A 191 18.38 -10.39 -5.87
CA ASN A 191 18.23 -10.31 -4.41
C ASN A 191 16.78 -10.08 -3.96
N ILE A 192 15.84 -9.97 -4.90
CA ILE A 192 14.42 -9.80 -4.63
C ILE A 192 13.66 -11.08 -5.00
N VAL A 193 12.69 -11.46 -4.18
CA VAL A 193 11.57 -12.30 -4.61
C VAL A 193 10.36 -11.38 -4.71
N TYR A 194 9.75 -11.31 -5.87
CA TYR A 194 8.56 -10.53 -6.13
C TYR A 194 7.43 -11.44 -6.62
N THR A 195 6.26 -11.37 -5.97
CA THR A 195 5.09 -12.17 -6.37
C THR A 195 3.80 -11.58 -5.80
N LYS A 196 2.67 -11.89 -6.41
CA LYS A 196 1.34 -11.56 -5.87
C LYS A 196 0.77 -12.75 -5.09
N THR A 197 0.17 -12.47 -3.93
CA THR A 197 -0.42 -13.50 -3.06
C THR A 197 -1.67 -12.98 -2.34
N LYS A 198 -2.63 -13.87 -2.08
CA LYS A 198 -3.82 -13.57 -1.26
C LYS A 198 -3.57 -13.82 0.23
N LYS A 199 -2.58 -14.66 0.52
CA LYS A 199 -2.27 -15.08 1.89
C LYS A 199 -0.77 -15.26 2.05
N LEU A 200 -0.27 -14.81 3.21
CA LEU A 200 1.11 -15.06 3.63
C LEU A 200 1.13 -15.57 5.07
N LYS A 201 1.90 -16.60 5.32
CA LYS A 201 2.28 -17.01 6.67
C LYS A 201 3.77 -16.77 6.85
N VAL A 202 4.11 -16.05 7.92
CA VAL A 202 5.49 -15.71 8.25
C VAL A 202 5.87 -16.37 9.55
N LYS A 203 7.04 -16.98 9.57
CA LYS A 203 7.68 -17.56 10.76
C LYS A 203 9.17 -17.22 10.73
N THR A 204 9.77 -17.13 11.89
CA THR A 204 11.23 -17.11 12.05
C THR A 204 11.68 -18.41 12.73
N SER A 205 12.85 -18.89 12.38
CA SER A 205 13.50 -20.02 13.05
C SER A 205 14.65 -19.47 13.89
N GLY A 206 14.65 -19.79 15.19
CA GLY A 206 15.69 -19.34 16.13
C GLY A 206 15.12 -18.51 17.29
N GLN A 207 16.02 -17.80 17.98
CA GLN A 207 15.67 -16.96 19.14
C GLN A 207 15.33 -15.52 18.74
N ASP A 208 15.49 -15.16 17.47
CA ASP A 208 15.25 -13.80 16.99
C ASP A 208 13.74 -13.54 16.88
N THR A 209 13.31 -12.42 17.45
CA THR A 209 11.94 -11.94 17.33
C THR A 209 11.80 -11.13 16.05
N LEU A 210 10.93 -11.55 15.15
CA LEU A 210 10.61 -10.81 13.94
C LEU A 210 9.40 -9.89 14.21
N LYS A 211 9.68 -8.62 14.42
CA LYS A 211 8.64 -7.60 14.62
C LYS A 211 7.97 -7.26 13.30
N ILE A 212 6.67 -7.08 13.35
CA ILE A 212 5.85 -6.72 12.19
C ILE A 212 5.37 -5.28 12.36
N ASN A 213 5.49 -4.51 11.30
CA ASN A 213 4.93 -3.17 11.15
C ASN A 213 3.69 -3.25 10.26
N LEU A 214 2.62 -2.56 10.65
CA LEU A 214 1.37 -2.42 9.90
C LEU A 214 1.10 -0.93 9.72
N ASP A 215 1.15 -0.42 8.50
CA ASP A 215 0.91 1.00 8.15
C ASP A 215 1.74 2.01 8.96
N GLY A 216 2.95 1.63 9.38
CA GLY A 216 3.84 2.47 10.19
C GLY A 216 3.84 2.17 11.69
N GLU A 217 2.87 1.40 12.19
CA GLU A 217 2.71 1.07 13.61
C GLU A 217 3.11 -0.39 13.92
N TYR A 218 3.38 -0.67 15.21
CA TYR A 218 3.69 -2.03 15.64
C TYR A 218 2.45 -2.92 15.61
N GLY A 219 2.51 -3.96 14.77
CA GLY A 219 1.42 -4.91 14.58
C GLY A 219 1.58 -6.25 15.32
N GLY A 220 2.63 -6.40 16.12
CA GLY A 220 2.95 -7.67 16.82
C GLY A 220 4.19 -8.36 16.27
N ASP A 221 4.43 -9.57 16.72
CA ASP A 221 5.57 -10.40 16.37
C ASP A 221 5.17 -11.64 15.55
N ALA A 222 6.08 -12.14 14.74
CA ALA A 222 5.89 -13.45 14.11
C ALA A 222 5.90 -14.59 15.17
N PRO A 223 5.15 -15.69 14.98
CA PRO A 223 4.49 -16.07 13.72
C PRO A 223 3.21 -15.27 13.44
N MET A 224 3.04 -14.88 12.19
CA MET A 224 1.89 -14.09 11.75
C MET A 224 1.30 -14.62 10.45
N THR A 225 -0.03 -14.53 10.33
CA THR A 225 -0.76 -14.85 9.12
C THR A 225 -1.42 -13.60 8.59
N PHE A 226 -1.16 -13.29 7.31
CA PHE A 226 -1.78 -12.20 6.57
C PHE A 226 -2.79 -12.77 5.59
N VAL A 227 -3.94 -12.13 5.49
CA VAL A 227 -5.01 -12.48 4.52
C VAL A 227 -5.49 -11.20 3.85
N ASN A 228 -5.53 -11.20 2.53
CA ASN A 228 -6.18 -10.13 1.79
C ASN A 228 -7.70 -10.28 1.87
N LEU A 229 -8.37 -9.25 2.31
CA LEU A 229 -9.82 -9.15 2.31
C LEU A 229 -10.23 -8.30 1.11
N LYS A 230 -10.55 -8.98 0.01
CA LYS A 230 -10.88 -8.36 -1.28
C LYS A 230 -12.07 -7.43 -1.15
N GLN A 231 -11.93 -6.20 -1.65
CA GLN A 231 -13.01 -5.21 -1.79
C GLN A 231 -13.81 -5.01 -0.50
N HIS A 232 -13.09 -4.93 0.62
CA HIS A 232 -13.68 -4.98 1.96
C HIS A 232 -14.27 -3.66 2.43
N ILE A 233 -13.72 -2.52 1.98
CA ILE A 233 -14.17 -1.18 2.36
C ILE A 233 -14.37 -0.33 1.11
N ALA A 234 -15.53 0.31 0.99
CA ALA A 234 -15.79 1.25 -0.08
C ALA A 234 -15.26 2.64 0.31
N MET A 235 -14.39 3.20 -0.53
CA MET A 235 -13.77 4.51 -0.35
C MET A 235 -14.20 5.46 -1.46
N TYR A 236 -14.53 6.73 -1.11
CA TYR A 236 -14.67 7.77 -2.12
C TYR A 236 -13.32 8.02 -2.79
N ALA A 237 -13.30 8.10 -4.11
CA ALA A 237 -12.09 8.23 -4.91
C ALA A 237 -12.36 9.00 -6.21
N ASN A 238 -11.33 9.63 -6.78
CA ASN A 238 -11.35 10.11 -8.16
C ASN A 238 -11.01 8.92 -9.09
N VAL A 239 -11.98 8.04 -9.33
CA VAL A 239 -11.78 6.76 -10.03
C VAL A 239 -11.24 6.98 -11.43
N ASP A 240 -11.70 8.03 -12.13
CA ASP A 240 -11.30 8.35 -13.51
C ASP A 240 -9.85 8.85 -13.60
N GLU A 241 -9.31 9.41 -12.52
CA GLU A 241 -7.92 9.83 -12.43
C GLU A 241 -6.95 8.69 -12.06
N ILE A 242 -7.48 7.51 -11.69
CA ILE A 242 -6.65 6.35 -11.36
C ILE A 242 -6.25 5.66 -12.67
N PRO A 243 -4.93 5.50 -12.96
CA PRO A 243 -4.49 4.80 -14.17
C PRO A 243 -5.09 3.39 -14.26
N THR A 244 -5.55 2.99 -15.44
CA THR A 244 -6.20 1.68 -15.68
C THR A 244 -5.33 0.52 -15.18
N LYS A 245 -4.02 0.59 -15.37
CA LYS A 245 -3.06 -0.42 -14.87
C LYS A 245 -3.04 -0.58 -13.34
N ASN A 246 -3.54 0.40 -12.60
CA ASN A 246 -3.59 0.38 -11.12
C ASN A 246 -4.99 0.02 -10.59
N LEU A 247 -5.95 -0.28 -11.47
CA LEU A 247 -7.28 -0.75 -11.09
C LEU A 247 -7.38 -2.25 -11.32
N GLY A 248 -7.90 -2.98 -10.33
CA GLY A 248 -8.29 -4.37 -10.51
C GLY A 248 -9.40 -4.52 -11.55
N THR A 249 -9.47 -5.67 -12.19
CA THR A 249 -10.39 -5.93 -13.31
C THR A 249 -11.87 -5.59 -13.00
N ASP A 250 -12.32 -5.82 -11.78
CA ASP A 250 -13.72 -5.52 -11.39
C ASP A 250 -13.97 -4.00 -11.32
N ALA A 251 -12.99 -3.24 -10.83
CA ALA A 251 -13.05 -1.77 -10.76
C ALA A 251 -13.00 -1.14 -12.17
N GLN A 252 -12.18 -1.70 -13.07
CA GLN A 252 -12.16 -1.29 -14.49
C GLN A 252 -13.53 -1.48 -15.13
N LYS A 253 -14.12 -2.67 -14.99
CA LYS A 253 -15.46 -2.95 -15.54
C LYS A 253 -16.53 -2.01 -14.98
N GLN A 254 -16.46 -1.67 -13.70
CA GLN A 254 -17.40 -0.73 -13.08
C GLN A 254 -17.26 0.67 -13.69
N ARG A 255 -16.03 1.16 -13.85
CA ARG A 255 -15.76 2.44 -14.51
C ARG A 255 -16.27 2.48 -15.94
N ASP A 256 -15.92 1.45 -16.73
CA ASP A 256 -16.32 1.37 -18.14
C ASP A 256 -17.84 1.28 -18.28
N TYR A 257 -18.51 0.53 -17.41
CA TYR A 257 -19.99 0.45 -17.38
C TYR A 257 -20.62 1.82 -17.06
N MET A 258 -20.08 2.58 -16.11
CA MET A 258 -20.61 3.91 -15.79
C MET A 258 -20.47 4.86 -16.97
N ALA A 259 -19.30 4.88 -17.62
CA ALA A 259 -19.08 5.69 -18.82
C ALA A 259 -20.03 5.29 -19.98
N GLU A 260 -20.31 3.99 -20.16
CA GLU A 260 -21.28 3.53 -21.16
C GLU A 260 -22.71 4.01 -20.83
N VAL A 261 -23.14 3.89 -19.57
CA VAL A 261 -24.46 4.36 -19.13
C VAL A 261 -24.62 5.86 -19.31
N GLU A 262 -23.60 6.67 -19.04
CA GLU A 262 -23.58 8.10 -19.28
C GLU A 262 -23.71 8.44 -20.76
N SER A 263 -22.94 7.73 -21.61
CA SER A 263 -23.01 7.89 -23.06
C SER A 263 -24.42 7.61 -23.59
N ILE A 264 -25.09 6.55 -23.10
CA ILE A 264 -26.44 6.17 -23.51
C ILE A 264 -27.49 7.14 -22.95
N SER A 265 -27.35 7.53 -21.70
CA SER A 265 -28.33 8.37 -21.01
C SER A 265 -28.20 9.87 -21.33
N HIS A 266 -27.11 10.29 -21.94
CA HIS A 266 -26.71 11.69 -22.15
C HIS A 266 -26.72 12.51 -20.84
N ARG A 267 -26.33 11.88 -19.73
CA ARG A 267 -26.27 12.49 -18.40
C ARG A 267 -24.92 12.16 -17.75
N ASP A 268 -24.38 13.14 -17.08
CA ASP A 268 -23.28 12.96 -16.15
C ASP A 268 -23.82 12.24 -14.89
N ILE A 269 -23.55 10.95 -14.77
CA ILE A 269 -24.09 10.12 -13.68
C ILE A 269 -23.08 9.99 -12.54
N ASP A 270 -21.77 9.97 -12.87
CA ASP A 270 -20.71 9.85 -11.87
C ASP A 270 -20.23 11.19 -11.33
N GLY A 271 -20.64 12.31 -11.96
CA GLY A 271 -20.39 13.67 -11.50
C GLY A 271 -18.98 14.19 -11.84
N ASP A 272 -18.32 13.62 -12.87
CA ASP A 272 -17.00 14.07 -13.32
C ASP A 272 -17.05 15.30 -14.22
N GLY A 273 -18.25 15.70 -14.67
CA GLY A 273 -18.49 16.84 -15.55
C GLY A 273 -18.38 16.49 -17.04
N GLN A 274 -18.30 15.21 -17.40
CA GLN A 274 -18.25 14.70 -18.77
C GLN A 274 -19.41 13.73 -19.03
N ILE A 275 -19.70 13.49 -20.29
CA ILE A 275 -20.72 12.52 -20.72
C ILE A 275 -20.05 11.51 -21.64
N GLY A 276 -19.88 10.26 -21.13
CA GLY A 276 -19.31 9.15 -21.85
C GLY A 276 -17.85 8.85 -21.56
N ALA A 277 -17.32 7.79 -22.16
CA ALA A 277 -15.94 7.35 -21.97
C ALA A 277 -14.94 8.40 -22.52
N GLN A 278 -13.93 8.70 -21.75
CA GLN A 278 -12.77 9.42 -22.26
C GLN A 278 -12.00 8.46 -23.19
N ASP A 279 -11.80 8.86 -24.45
CA ASP A 279 -10.81 8.21 -25.31
C ASP A 279 -9.43 8.45 -24.68
N GLU A 280 -8.84 7.41 -24.09
CA GLU A 280 -7.44 7.44 -23.67
C GLU A 280 -6.61 7.70 -24.95
N LYS A 281 -6.18 8.95 -25.12
CA LYS A 281 -5.08 9.24 -26.03
C LYS A 281 -3.81 8.84 -25.30
N ASP A 282 -3.34 7.64 -25.62
CA ASP A 282 -1.96 7.25 -25.37
C ASP A 282 -1.04 8.23 -26.09
N ASP A 283 -0.29 9.01 -25.33
CA ASP A 283 0.95 9.68 -25.76
C ASP A 283 2.12 9.11 -24.94
#